data_2b2f66b758210081b2d07e4ae8758745
#
_entry.id   2b2f66b758210081b2d07e4ae8758745
#
_cell.length_a   1.000
_cell.length_b   1.000
_cell.length_c   1.000
_cell.angle_alpha   90.00
_cell.angle_beta   90.00
_cell.angle_gamma   90.00
#
_symmetry.space_group_name_H-M   'P 1'
#
loop_
_entity.id
_entity.type
_entity.pdbx_description
1 polymer ?
#
loop_
_entity_poly.entity_id
_entity_poly.type
_entity_poly.pdbx_seq_one_letter_code
_entity_poly.pdbx_strand_id
1 'polypeptide(L)'
;MLHQFSNPLQDHSISNPKYFVLMLILLTFYSCKEKIKPEKGGIDLISNVYVDASKGLDKVQNFHISRMNYSNSNILELIPDLNFPELTENIYYIRDSVYFKIGTENSGNTIFSEISKKQKPSLLQNKMEGAIFSKDWIPNYKNKKNLSDTILFNKNYKRFEVNSPWSYSRFYIYPTDTILPYSLYKHAEEDYGGRLERIDSYNKKKDVFVTLQLITRKNWDNEAKEIFDFNAFVKKKK
;
A
#
# COMPACT_ATOMS: atom_id res chain seq x y z
N MET A 1 7.97 83.33 2.26
CA MET A 1 8.69 82.61 1.21
C MET A 1 8.48 81.11 1.47
N LEU A 2 7.57 80.55 0.71
CA LEU A 2 7.19 79.08 0.80
C LEU A 2 7.90 78.36 -0.34
N HIS A 3 8.80 77.44 -0.02
CA HIS A 3 9.35 76.52 -1.00
C HIS A 3 8.61 75.22 -0.89
N GLN A 4 7.81 74.84 -1.91
CA GLN A 4 7.26 73.59 -2.20
C GLN A 4 8.38 72.62 -2.73
N PHE A 5 8.59 71.49 -2.06
CA PHE A 5 9.31 70.36 -2.66
C PHE A 5 8.29 69.32 -3.07
N SER A 6 8.07 69.21 -4.36
CA SER A 6 7.36 68.05 -4.98
C SER A 6 8.35 66.96 -5.29
N ASN A 7 8.18 65.81 -4.62
CA ASN A 7 8.87 64.57 -5.02
C ASN A 7 8.01 63.87 -6.08
N PRO A 8 8.56 63.50 -7.23
CA PRO A 8 7.87 62.60 -8.16
C PRO A 8 8.02 61.14 -7.69
N LEU A 9 6.90 60.49 -7.44
CA LEU A 9 6.81 59.04 -7.30
C LEU A 9 7.22 58.41 -8.64
N GLN A 10 8.34 57.70 -8.65
CA GLN A 10 8.76 56.86 -9.76
C GLN A 10 7.95 55.58 -9.74
N ASP A 11 7.00 55.48 -10.67
CA ASP A 11 6.28 54.24 -10.99
C ASP A 11 7.24 53.25 -11.66
N HIS A 12 7.74 52.30 -10.89
CA HIS A 12 8.44 51.15 -11.44
C HIS A 12 7.44 50.08 -11.89
N SER A 13 6.79 50.29 -13.04
CA SER A 13 6.07 49.22 -13.73
C SER A 13 7.09 48.23 -14.33
N ILE A 14 7.38 47.18 -13.59
CA ILE A 14 8.17 46.06 -14.10
C ILE A 14 7.25 45.18 -14.97
N SER A 15 6.92 45.63 -16.16
CA SER A 15 6.30 44.77 -17.17
C SER A 15 7.30 44.46 -18.29
N ASN A 16 8.32 43.68 -17.99
CA ASN A 16 9.19 43.16 -19.02
C ASN A 16 8.59 41.86 -19.54
N PRO A 17 8.03 41.79 -20.76
CA PRO A 17 7.33 40.63 -21.29
C PRO A 17 8.21 39.38 -21.29
N LYS A 18 9.52 39.53 -21.27
CA LYS A 18 10.48 38.40 -21.17
C LYS A 18 10.37 37.65 -19.85
N TYR A 19 10.09 38.31 -18.73
CA TYR A 19 9.91 37.64 -17.43
C TYR A 19 8.56 36.93 -17.33
N PHE A 20 7.53 37.47 -18.00
CA PHE A 20 6.23 36.81 -18.07
C PHE A 20 6.30 35.50 -18.86
N VAL A 21 7.01 35.49 -19.99
CA VAL A 21 7.26 34.30 -20.79
C VAL A 21 8.11 33.27 -20.01
N LEU A 22 9.15 33.71 -19.29
CA LEU A 22 9.96 32.86 -18.46
C LEU A 22 9.16 32.20 -17.30
N MET A 23 8.25 32.97 -16.67
CA MET A 23 7.36 32.49 -15.63
C MET A 23 6.34 31.46 -16.18
N LEU A 24 5.82 31.69 -17.39
CA LEU A 24 4.92 30.75 -18.07
C LEU A 24 5.62 29.43 -18.42
N ILE A 25 6.87 29.50 -18.87
CA ILE A 25 7.70 28.31 -19.15
C ILE A 25 7.99 27.53 -17.86
N LEU A 26 8.27 28.17 -16.74
CA LEU A 26 8.47 27.53 -15.44
C LEU A 26 7.20 26.83 -14.94
N LEU A 27 6.01 27.34 -15.24
CA LEU A 27 4.74 26.70 -14.86
C LEU A 27 4.45 25.42 -15.65
N THR A 28 4.99 25.26 -16.87
CA THR A 28 4.78 24.06 -17.68
C THR A 28 5.59 22.84 -17.19
N PHE A 29 6.60 23.05 -16.36
CA PHE A 29 7.40 21.96 -15.78
C PHE A 29 6.78 21.34 -14.51
N TYR A 30 5.70 21.87 -13.97
CA TYR A 30 4.89 21.18 -12.98
C TYR A 30 4.00 20.13 -13.66
N SER A 31 4.63 19.16 -14.33
CA SER A 31 3.93 17.98 -14.81
C SER A 31 3.44 17.19 -13.60
N CYS A 32 2.16 17.23 -13.34
CA CYS A 32 1.51 16.33 -12.39
C CYS A 32 1.76 14.90 -12.87
N LYS A 33 2.60 14.13 -12.19
CA LYS A 33 2.86 12.74 -12.55
C LYS A 33 1.55 11.97 -12.45
N GLU A 34 1.11 11.42 -13.56
CA GLU A 34 -0.11 10.62 -13.61
C GLU A 34 0.09 9.33 -12.80
N LYS A 35 -0.84 9.08 -11.88
CA LYS A 35 -0.82 7.89 -11.06
C LYS A 35 -1.29 6.68 -11.86
N ILE A 36 -0.47 5.65 -11.94
CA ILE A 36 -0.73 4.43 -12.70
C ILE A 36 -1.50 3.44 -11.82
N LYS A 37 -2.68 3.01 -12.28
CA LYS A 37 -3.46 1.95 -11.64
C LYS A 37 -3.43 0.70 -12.52
N PRO A 38 -2.64 -0.33 -12.17
CA PRO A 38 -2.62 -1.56 -12.96
C PRO A 38 -3.97 -2.28 -12.87
N GLU A 39 -4.48 -2.73 -14.02
CA GLU A 39 -5.77 -3.44 -14.09
C GLU A 39 -5.73 -4.81 -13.44
N LYS A 40 -4.57 -5.47 -13.44
CA LYS A 40 -4.37 -6.81 -12.87
C LYS A 40 -2.97 -6.97 -12.27
N GLY A 41 -2.86 -7.89 -11.31
CA GLY A 41 -1.59 -8.26 -10.68
C GLY A 41 -1.79 -9.00 -9.39
N GLY A 42 -0.70 -9.18 -8.65
CA GLY A 42 -0.69 -9.80 -7.34
C GLY A 42 0.07 -8.97 -6.31
N ILE A 43 -0.26 -9.21 -5.06
CA ILE A 43 0.39 -8.62 -3.89
C ILE A 43 0.57 -9.72 -2.85
N ASP A 44 1.80 -9.99 -2.43
CA ASP A 44 2.08 -10.87 -1.32
C ASP A 44 2.38 -10.01 -0.09
N LEU A 45 1.68 -10.29 1.01
CA LEU A 45 2.01 -9.80 2.33
C LEU A 45 2.68 -10.90 3.12
N ILE A 46 3.87 -10.63 3.60
CA ILE A 46 4.67 -11.59 4.38
C ILE A 46 4.98 -10.93 5.72
N SER A 47 4.58 -11.60 6.81
CA SER A 47 4.90 -11.17 8.15
C SER A 47 5.72 -12.25 8.85
N ASN A 48 6.89 -11.86 9.37
CA ASN A 48 7.73 -12.73 10.20
C ASN A 48 7.77 -12.17 11.62
N VAL A 49 7.61 -13.05 12.59
CA VAL A 49 7.67 -12.72 14.02
C VAL A 49 8.84 -13.43 14.67
N TYR A 50 9.69 -12.68 15.33
CA TYR A 50 10.85 -13.15 16.05
C TYR A 50 10.67 -12.84 17.54
N VAL A 51 10.67 -13.88 18.37
CA VAL A 51 10.63 -13.76 19.84
C VAL A 51 12.05 -13.85 20.37
N ASP A 52 12.32 -13.28 21.53
CA ASP A 52 13.67 -13.14 22.08
C ASP A 52 14.64 -12.44 21.09
N ALA A 53 14.14 -11.43 20.39
CA ALA A 53 14.84 -10.79 19.28
C ALA A 53 16.17 -10.12 19.68
N SER A 54 16.35 -9.81 20.96
CA SER A 54 17.63 -9.33 21.51
C SER A 54 18.77 -10.36 21.43
N LYS A 55 18.43 -11.66 21.32
CA LYS A 55 19.38 -12.76 21.17
C LYS A 55 19.76 -13.05 19.71
N GLY A 56 19.07 -12.44 18.75
CA GLY A 56 19.28 -12.62 17.32
C GLY A 56 17.97 -12.83 16.55
N LEU A 57 18.04 -12.75 15.21
CA LEU A 57 16.89 -12.92 14.31
C LEU A 57 17.04 -14.18 13.44
N ASP A 58 17.73 -15.19 13.94
CA ASP A 58 18.05 -16.40 13.14
C ASP A 58 16.87 -17.36 12.99
N LYS A 59 15.86 -17.25 13.87
CA LYS A 59 14.71 -18.14 13.89
C LYS A 59 13.41 -17.36 13.83
N VAL A 60 12.68 -17.50 12.74
CA VAL A 60 11.29 -17.06 12.63
C VAL A 60 10.43 -17.98 13.47
N GLN A 61 9.69 -17.43 14.44
CA GLN A 61 8.79 -18.23 15.29
C GLN A 61 7.38 -18.31 14.72
N ASN A 62 6.95 -17.27 14.04
CA ASN A 62 5.64 -17.25 13.40
C ASN A 62 5.76 -16.56 12.05
N PHE A 63 5.05 -17.12 11.08
CA PHE A 63 5.10 -16.69 9.71
C PHE A 63 3.68 -16.62 9.15
N HIS A 64 3.31 -15.50 8.56
CA HIS A 64 2.00 -15.32 7.95
C HIS A 64 2.18 -14.84 6.52
N ILE A 65 1.46 -15.47 5.60
CA ILE A 65 1.37 -15.05 4.21
C ILE A 65 -0.08 -14.77 3.85
N SER A 66 -0.31 -13.70 3.10
CA SER A 66 -1.54 -13.44 2.37
C SER A 66 -1.19 -13.13 0.92
N ARG A 67 -1.79 -13.85 -0.02
CA ARG A 67 -1.58 -13.68 -1.46
C ARG A 67 -2.82 -13.06 -2.07
N MET A 68 -2.80 -11.76 -2.28
CA MET A 68 -3.88 -11.04 -2.96
C MET A 68 -3.65 -11.06 -4.47
N ASN A 69 -4.69 -11.41 -5.21
CA ASN A 69 -4.73 -11.37 -6.67
C ASN A 69 -5.85 -10.41 -7.07
N TYR A 70 -5.57 -9.41 -7.91
CA TYR A 70 -6.57 -8.41 -8.27
C TYR A 70 -6.80 -8.31 -9.76
N SER A 71 -8.06 -8.02 -10.11
CA SER A 71 -8.51 -7.68 -11.46
C SER A 71 -9.49 -6.52 -11.35
N ASN A 72 -9.08 -5.35 -11.76
CA ASN A 72 -9.79 -4.08 -11.53
C ASN A 72 -10.10 -3.89 -10.03
N SER A 73 -11.38 -3.80 -9.64
CA SER A 73 -11.84 -3.64 -8.26
C SER A 73 -12.05 -4.97 -7.50
N ASN A 74 -11.87 -6.11 -8.15
CA ASN A 74 -12.05 -7.42 -7.53
C ASN A 74 -10.71 -7.93 -7.01
N ILE A 75 -10.69 -8.40 -5.77
CA ILE A 75 -9.51 -9.04 -5.16
C ILE A 75 -9.90 -10.45 -4.73
N LEU A 76 -9.09 -11.42 -5.11
CA LEU A 76 -9.08 -12.77 -4.55
C LEU A 76 -7.87 -12.88 -3.64
N GLU A 77 -8.11 -13.05 -2.37
CA GLU A 77 -7.07 -13.30 -1.39
C GLU A 77 -7.03 -14.78 -1.06
N LEU A 78 -5.86 -15.37 -1.25
CA LEU A 78 -5.54 -16.75 -0.90
C LEU A 78 -4.68 -16.73 0.35
N ILE A 79 -5.14 -17.39 1.40
CA ILE A 79 -4.36 -17.58 2.62
C ILE A 79 -3.86 -19.02 2.64
N PRO A 80 -2.55 -19.25 2.50
CA PRO A 80 -1.97 -20.57 2.55
C PRO A 80 -2.12 -21.21 3.92
N ASP A 81 -2.20 -22.55 3.95
CA ASP A 81 -2.01 -23.32 5.17
C ASP A 81 -0.57 -23.13 5.69
N LEU A 82 -0.42 -22.93 6.99
CA LEU A 82 0.89 -22.66 7.59
C LEU A 82 1.82 -23.88 7.58
N ASN A 83 1.25 -25.07 7.62
CA ASN A 83 2.01 -26.33 7.61
C ASN A 83 2.28 -26.84 6.19
N PHE A 84 1.36 -26.52 5.27
CA PHE A 84 1.42 -26.92 3.85
C PHE A 84 1.19 -25.69 2.96
N PRO A 85 2.21 -24.81 2.79
CA PRO A 85 2.06 -23.52 2.09
C PRO A 85 1.67 -23.61 0.61
N GLU A 86 1.74 -24.79 0.01
CA GLU A 86 1.23 -25.12 -1.32
C GLU A 86 -0.30 -25.25 -1.36
N LEU A 87 -0.93 -25.49 -0.20
CA LEU A 87 -2.38 -25.58 -0.07
C LEU A 87 -2.96 -24.25 0.39
N THR A 88 -4.12 -23.90 -0.14
CA THR A 88 -4.88 -22.72 0.30
C THR A 88 -5.86 -23.13 1.41
N GLU A 89 -5.71 -22.55 2.60
CA GLU A 89 -6.61 -22.78 3.72
C GLU A 89 -7.90 -21.97 3.59
N ASN A 90 -7.77 -20.69 3.25
CA ASN A 90 -8.90 -19.77 3.14
C ASN A 90 -8.84 -18.93 1.86
N ILE A 91 -9.99 -18.76 1.21
CA ILE A 91 -10.16 -17.87 0.05
C ILE A 91 -11.17 -16.80 0.39
N TYR A 92 -10.78 -15.54 0.16
CA TYR A 92 -11.66 -14.40 0.32
C TYR A 92 -11.85 -13.67 -1.01
N TYR A 93 -13.11 -13.46 -1.40
CA TYR A 93 -13.46 -12.53 -2.45
C TYR A 93 -13.75 -11.17 -1.85
N ILE A 94 -12.99 -10.16 -2.24
CA ILE A 94 -13.08 -8.79 -1.73
C ILE A 94 -13.49 -7.88 -2.88
N ARG A 95 -14.51 -7.07 -2.64
CA ARG A 95 -14.97 -6.06 -3.57
C ARG A 95 -15.46 -4.84 -2.80
N ASP A 96 -14.99 -3.66 -3.19
CA ASP A 96 -15.31 -2.39 -2.56
C ASP A 96 -14.96 -2.42 -1.05
N SER A 97 -15.95 -2.34 -0.16
CA SER A 97 -15.76 -2.32 1.29
C SER A 97 -16.24 -3.59 1.99
N VAL A 98 -16.46 -4.68 1.24
CA VAL A 98 -16.96 -5.95 1.75
C VAL A 98 -16.13 -7.13 1.30
N TYR A 99 -16.25 -8.22 2.05
CA TYR A 99 -15.64 -9.50 1.68
C TYR A 99 -16.61 -10.66 1.89
N PHE A 100 -16.31 -11.75 1.18
CA PHE A 100 -17.01 -13.02 1.24
C PHE A 100 -15.98 -14.13 1.39
N LYS A 101 -16.23 -15.09 2.29
CA LYS A 101 -15.42 -16.30 2.41
C LYS A 101 -15.89 -17.32 1.39
N ILE A 102 -14.99 -17.80 0.54
CA ILE A 102 -15.25 -18.85 -0.46
C ILE A 102 -14.74 -20.17 0.10
N GLY A 103 -15.53 -21.24 -0.05
CA GLY A 103 -15.06 -22.59 0.30
C GLY A 103 -14.00 -23.06 -0.69
N THR A 104 -12.98 -23.76 -0.19
CA THR A 104 -11.86 -24.27 -1.01
C THR A 104 -12.28 -25.45 -1.90
N GLU A 105 -13.25 -26.27 -1.49
CA GLU A 105 -13.68 -27.47 -2.20
C GLU A 105 -14.21 -27.25 -3.63
N ASN A 106 -14.76 -26.06 -3.93
CA ASN A 106 -15.35 -25.71 -5.23
C ASN A 106 -14.87 -24.33 -5.74
N SER A 107 -13.69 -23.93 -5.36
CA SER A 107 -13.19 -22.58 -5.66
C SER A 107 -13.14 -22.27 -7.15
N GLY A 108 -12.72 -23.23 -7.98
CA GLY A 108 -12.60 -23.08 -9.43
C GLY A 108 -13.92 -22.78 -10.17
N ASN A 109 -15.07 -23.20 -9.61
CA ASN A 109 -16.39 -22.98 -10.20
C ASN A 109 -17.15 -21.80 -9.54
N THR A 110 -16.48 -20.98 -8.76
CA THR A 110 -17.09 -19.88 -8.03
C THR A 110 -17.44 -18.71 -8.95
N ILE A 111 -18.73 -18.34 -8.99
CA ILE A 111 -19.24 -17.21 -9.79
C ILE A 111 -19.44 -16.00 -8.87
N PHE A 112 -18.68 -14.93 -9.08
CA PHE A 112 -18.71 -13.71 -8.24
C PHE A 112 -20.09 -13.08 -8.13
N SER A 113 -20.87 -13.05 -9.23
CA SER A 113 -22.22 -12.50 -9.22
C SER A 113 -23.23 -13.34 -8.43
N GLU A 114 -22.92 -14.60 -8.12
CA GLU A 114 -23.77 -15.48 -7.32
C GLU A 114 -23.40 -15.44 -5.85
N ILE A 115 -22.13 -15.23 -5.51
CA ILE A 115 -21.70 -15.12 -4.11
C ILE A 115 -22.52 -14.06 -3.39
N SER A 116 -22.61 -12.86 -3.96
CA SER A 116 -23.32 -11.73 -3.37
C SER A 116 -24.85 -11.96 -3.26
N LYS A 117 -25.41 -12.93 -3.99
CA LYS A 117 -26.81 -13.32 -3.87
C LYS A 117 -27.03 -14.41 -2.80
N LYS A 118 -26.05 -15.29 -2.62
CA LYS A 118 -26.14 -16.47 -1.74
C LYS A 118 -25.59 -16.22 -0.33
N GLN A 119 -24.68 -15.27 -0.18
CA GLN A 119 -24.02 -14.98 1.08
C GLN A 119 -24.22 -13.53 1.52
N LYS A 120 -24.40 -13.32 2.82
CA LYS A 120 -24.38 -11.98 3.41
C LYS A 120 -22.93 -11.45 3.41
N PRO A 121 -22.68 -10.25 2.88
CA PRO A 121 -21.34 -9.67 2.90
C PRO A 121 -20.91 -9.31 4.34
N SER A 122 -19.63 -9.46 4.61
CA SER A 122 -18.99 -8.95 5.82
C SER A 122 -18.24 -7.67 5.51
N LEU A 123 -18.23 -6.72 6.44
CA LEU A 123 -17.50 -5.47 6.28
C LEU A 123 -15.99 -5.73 6.28
N LEU A 124 -15.30 -5.18 5.31
CA LEU A 124 -13.85 -5.39 5.12
C LEU A 124 -13.01 -4.93 6.32
N GLN A 125 -13.44 -3.87 7.02
CA GLN A 125 -12.80 -3.40 8.25
C GLN A 125 -12.85 -4.40 9.42
N ASN A 126 -13.74 -5.38 9.38
CA ASN A 126 -13.90 -6.41 10.41
C ASN A 126 -13.14 -7.70 10.06
N LYS A 127 -12.41 -7.71 8.95
CA LYS A 127 -11.61 -8.86 8.54
C LYS A 127 -10.40 -9.04 9.45
N MET A 128 -10.26 -10.21 10.05
CA MET A 128 -9.24 -10.50 11.07
C MET A 128 -8.14 -11.45 10.57
N GLU A 129 -8.31 -12.07 9.40
CA GLU A 129 -7.38 -13.03 8.82
C GLU A 129 -6.75 -12.47 7.54
N GLY A 130 -5.49 -12.85 7.25
CA GLY A 130 -4.76 -12.43 6.06
C GLY A 130 -4.47 -10.93 6.04
N ALA A 131 -4.66 -10.29 4.89
CA ALA A 131 -4.45 -8.86 4.73
C ALA A 131 -5.50 -8.04 5.51
N ILE A 132 -5.03 -7.16 6.37
CA ILE A 132 -5.89 -6.28 7.18
C ILE A 132 -6.06 -4.95 6.44
N PHE A 133 -7.32 -4.58 6.17
CA PHE A 133 -7.69 -3.35 5.48
C PHE A 133 -8.09 -2.27 6.49
N SER A 134 -7.13 -1.87 7.33
CA SER A 134 -7.37 -0.81 8.31
C SER A 134 -7.32 0.58 7.67
N LYS A 135 -8.15 1.48 8.18
CA LYS A 135 -8.06 2.93 7.90
C LYS A 135 -7.31 3.67 9.02
N ASP A 136 -6.75 2.94 9.97
CA ASP A 136 -6.07 3.51 11.12
C ASP A 136 -4.80 4.27 10.71
N TRP A 137 -4.47 5.26 11.52
CA TRP A 137 -3.24 6.00 11.38
C TRP A 137 -2.12 5.28 12.13
N ILE A 138 -0.90 5.44 11.64
CA ILE A 138 0.29 5.02 12.38
C ILE A 138 0.30 5.75 13.72
N PRO A 139 0.30 5.03 14.85
CA PRO A 139 0.35 5.67 16.17
C PRO A 139 1.55 6.62 16.27
N ASN A 140 1.32 7.79 16.86
CA ASN A 140 2.37 8.81 17.04
C ASN A 140 3.03 9.32 15.74
N TYR A 141 2.37 9.22 14.61
CA TYR A 141 2.89 9.60 13.28
C TYR A 141 3.41 11.05 13.20
N LYS A 142 2.78 11.97 13.95
CA LYS A 142 3.18 13.38 13.98
C LYS A 142 4.62 13.59 14.48
N ASN A 143 5.11 12.67 15.30
CA ASN A 143 6.46 12.69 15.87
C ASN A 143 7.43 11.78 15.10
N LYS A 144 7.11 11.46 13.84
CA LYS A 144 8.01 10.66 13.00
C LYS A 144 9.34 11.37 12.77
N LYS A 145 10.42 10.60 12.74
CA LYS A 145 11.75 11.06 12.39
C LYS A 145 12.11 10.52 11.01
N ASN A 146 12.40 11.42 10.06
CA ASN A 146 12.92 11.02 8.77
C ASN A 146 14.34 10.48 8.93
N LEU A 147 14.64 9.41 8.22
CA LEU A 147 15.96 8.79 8.15
C LEU A 147 16.53 8.98 6.74
N SER A 148 17.84 8.77 6.61
CA SER A 148 18.49 8.72 5.29
C SER A 148 17.90 7.58 4.46
N ASP A 149 17.84 7.78 3.14
CA ASP A 149 17.42 6.75 2.20
C ASP A 149 18.31 5.50 2.32
N THR A 150 17.79 4.36 1.90
CA THR A 150 18.52 3.08 1.96
C THR A 150 18.23 2.22 0.75
N ILE A 151 19.15 1.29 0.46
CA ILE A 151 18.94 0.27 -0.55
C ILE A 151 18.62 -1.05 0.13
N LEU A 152 17.45 -1.62 -0.19
CA LEU A 152 17.06 -2.99 0.18
C LEU A 152 16.59 -3.72 -1.08
N PHE A 153 16.99 -4.98 -1.25
CA PHE A 153 16.56 -5.80 -2.39
C PHE A 153 16.75 -5.11 -3.76
N ASN A 154 17.87 -4.39 -3.93
CA ASN A 154 18.21 -3.59 -5.12
C ASN A 154 17.21 -2.45 -5.44
N LYS A 155 16.44 -1.97 -4.45
CA LYS A 155 15.54 -0.83 -4.56
C LYS A 155 15.91 0.26 -3.57
N ASN A 156 15.81 1.52 -3.99
CA ASN A 156 15.96 2.68 -3.10
C ASN A 156 14.68 2.95 -2.34
N TYR A 157 14.77 3.12 -1.02
CA TYR A 157 13.65 3.42 -0.15
C TYR A 157 13.88 4.72 0.61
N LYS A 158 12.86 5.58 0.65
CA LYS A 158 12.73 6.62 1.66
C LYS A 158 12.35 5.97 2.98
N ARG A 159 12.86 6.49 4.09
CA ARG A 159 12.60 5.91 5.41
C ARG A 159 12.17 6.94 6.43
N PHE A 160 11.30 6.51 7.32
CA PHE A 160 11.05 7.21 8.57
C PHE A 160 10.88 6.22 9.72
N GLU A 161 10.99 6.72 10.93
CA GLU A 161 10.87 5.94 12.16
C GLU A 161 9.91 6.63 13.12
N VAL A 162 9.11 5.83 13.81
CA VAL A 162 8.26 6.28 14.91
C VAL A 162 8.69 5.53 16.17
N ASN A 163 9.04 6.30 17.19
CA ASN A 163 9.57 5.78 18.45
C ASN A 163 8.62 6.05 19.60
N SER A 164 8.64 5.11 20.55
CA SER A 164 8.09 5.26 21.89
C SER A 164 9.10 4.71 22.92
N PRO A 165 8.90 4.91 24.22
CA PRO A 165 9.76 4.31 25.25
C PRO A 165 9.87 2.79 25.16
N TRP A 166 8.82 2.14 24.64
CA TRP A 166 8.66 0.68 24.63
C TRP A 166 8.83 0.01 23.27
N SER A 167 8.78 0.78 22.21
CA SER A 167 8.85 0.24 20.85
C SER A 167 9.41 1.25 19.86
N TYR A 168 9.95 0.75 18.76
CA TYR A 168 10.15 1.54 17.56
C TYR A 168 9.57 0.81 16.37
N SER A 169 9.14 1.58 15.35
CA SER A 169 8.74 1.06 14.06
C SER A 169 9.40 1.86 12.95
N ARG A 170 10.03 1.17 12.02
CA ARG A 170 10.69 1.76 10.84
C ARG A 170 9.93 1.40 9.60
N PHE A 171 9.66 2.40 8.77
CA PHE A 171 8.83 2.33 7.58
C PHE A 171 9.69 2.60 6.36
N TYR A 172 9.47 1.80 5.31
CA TYR A 172 10.23 1.86 4.06
C TYR A 172 9.29 2.11 2.90
N ILE A 173 9.40 3.29 2.29
CA ILE A 173 8.57 3.74 1.18
C ILE A 173 9.36 3.64 -0.12
N TYR A 174 8.88 2.82 -1.04
CA TYR A 174 9.39 2.74 -2.40
C TYR A 174 8.80 3.86 -3.26
N PRO A 175 9.61 4.80 -3.79
CA PRO A 175 9.12 5.87 -4.66
C PRO A 175 8.53 5.28 -5.94
N THR A 176 7.22 5.45 -6.15
CA THR A 176 6.52 4.94 -7.33
C THR A 176 5.20 5.69 -7.53
N ASP A 177 4.80 5.86 -8.77
CA ASP A 177 3.51 6.44 -9.14
C ASP A 177 2.41 5.35 -9.26
N THR A 178 2.77 4.07 -9.06
CA THR A 178 1.83 2.94 -9.14
C THR A 178 0.99 2.82 -7.89
N ILE A 179 -0.33 2.93 -8.03
CA ILE A 179 -1.30 2.72 -6.95
C ILE A 179 -1.83 1.29 -7.03
N LEU A 180 -1.73 0.56 -5.93
CA LEU A 180 -2.31 -0.78 -5.78
C LEU A 180 -3.71 -0.70 -5.15
N PRO A 181 -4.54 -1.74 -5.31
CA PRO A 181 -5.85 -1.82 -4.63
C PRO A 181 -5.75 -2.09 -3.13
N TYR A 182 -4.55 -2.30 -2.61
CA TYR A 182 -4.22 -2.47 -1.21
C TYR A 182 -3.07 -1.55 -0.80
N SER A 183 -3.15 -1.00 0.40
CA SER A 183 -2.14 -0.14 1.01
C SER A 183 -1.99 -0.48 2.49
N LEU A 184 -0.77 -0.53 3.00
CA LEU A 184 -0.50 -0.74 4.43
C LEU A 184 -0.92 0.48 5.27
N TYR A 185 -0.50 1.67 4.86
CA TYR A 185 -0.88 2.95 5.49
C TYR A 185 -0.94 4.05 4.43
N LYS A 186 -2.14 4.30 3.92
CA LYS A 186 -2.36 5.22 2.80
C LYS A 186 -1.81 6.64 3.04
N HIS A 187 -2.00 7.20 4.24
CA HIS A 187 -1.50 8.54 4.58
C HIS A 187 0.03 8.65 4.51
N ALA A 188 0.77 7.58 4.87
CA ALA A 188 2.22 7.58 4.76
C ALA A 188 2.67 7.46 3.30
N GLU A 189 1.95 6.70 2.47
CA GLU A 189 2.21 6.60 1.04
C GLU A 189 1.98 7.94 0.32
N GLU A 190 0.94 8.67 0.71
CA GLU A 190 0.62 10.01 0.18
C GLU A 190 1.68 11.03 0.59
N ASP A 191 2.07 11.09 1.88
CA ASP A 191 3.07 12.02 2.40
C ASP A 191 4.45 11.88 1.74
N TYR A 192 4.86 10.64 1.44
CA TYR A 192 6.18 10.35 0.88
C TYR A 192 6.20 10.19 -0.65
N GLY A 193 5.03 10.20 -1.28
CA GLY A 193 4.88 10.03 -2.73
C GLY A 193 5.42 8.67 -3.19
N GLY A 194 4.89 7.57 -2.60
CA GLY A 194 5.35 6.23 -2.93
C GLY A 194 4.47 5.16 -2.31
N ARG A 195 4.95 3.91 -2.29
CA ARG A 195 4.28 2.76 -1.72
C ARG A 195 5.04 2.24 -0.50
N LEU A 196 4.34 2.03 0.59
CA LEU A 196 4.90 1.42 1.79
C LEU A 196 5.06 -0.09 1.55
N GLU A 197 6.32 -0.54 1.36
CA GLU A 197 6.62 -1.94 1.04
C GLU A 197 7.14 -2.73 2.24
N ARG A 198 7.62 -2.05 3.30
CA ARG A 198 8.13 -2.75 4.49
C ARG A 198 7.93 -1.96 5.76
N ILE A 199 7.64 -2.68 6.84
CA ILE A 199 7.60 -2.18 8.21
C ILE A 199 8.42 -3.12 9.08
N ASP A 200 9.37 -2.58 9.82
CA ASP A 200 10.13 -3.30 10.85
C ASP A 200 9.75 -2.72 12.21
N SER A 201 9.20 -3.54 13.10
CA SER A 201 8.74 -3.11 14.42
C SER A 201 9.39 -3.94 15.53
N TYR A 202 9.87 -3.29 16.57
CA TYR A 202 10.43 -3.95 17.73
C TYR A 202 9.74 -3.50 19.02
N ASN A 203 9.23 -4.45 19.78
CA ASN A 203 8.66 -4.23 21.09
C ASN A 203 9.68 -4.62 22.17
N LYS A 204 10.29 -3.63 22.79
CA LYS A 204 11.34 -3.81 23.81
C LYS A 204 10.84 -4.53 25.07
N LYS A 205 9.57 -4.35 25.44
CA LYS A 205 8.99 -4.97 26.65
C LYS A 205 8.78 -6.47 26.48
N LYS A 206 8.38 -6.88 25.28
CA LYS A 206 8.07 -8.28 24.95
C LYS A 206 9.25 -8.98 24.28
N ASP A 207 10.31 -8.24 23.95
CA ASP A 207 11.45 -8.69 23.16
C ASP A 207 11.02 -9.36 21.85
N VAL A 208 10.08 -8.73 21.14
CA VAL A 208 9.50 -9.24 19.89
C VAL A 208 9.83 -8.28 18.77
N PHE A 209 10.42 -8.81 17.69
CA PHE A 209 10.62 -8.10 16.44
C PHE A 209 9.68 -8.68 15.37
N VAL A 210 9.03 -7.79 14.63
CA VAL A 210 8.11 -8.16 13.55
C VAL A 210 8.53 -7.45 12.28
N THR A 211 8.63 -8.19 11.18
CA THR A 211 8.72 -7.61 9.85
C THR A 211 7.43 -7.84 9.10
N LEU A 212 6.94 -6.82 8.41
CA LEU A 212 5.85 -6.93 7.45
C LEU A 212 6.35 -6.42 6.11
N GLN A 213 6.21 -7.23 5.06
CA GLN A 213 6.67 -6.91 3.72
C GLN A 213 5.55 -7.07 2.70
N LEU A 214 5.42 -6.08 1.82
CA LEU A 214 4.54 -6.08 0.67
C LEU A 214 5.39 -6.29 -0.59
N ILE A 215 5.10 -7.36 -1.34
CA ILE A 215 5.78 -7.71 -2.59
C ILE A 215 4.77 -7.69 -3.72
N THR A 216 5.05 -6.98 -4.80
CA THR A 216 4.18 -6.92 -5.97
C THR A 216 4.53 -7.98 -6.99
N ARG A 217 3.51 -8.60 -7.59
CA ARG A 217 3.61 -9.57 -8.68
C ARG A 217 2.87 -9.09 -9.92
N LYS A 218 3.40 -9.39 -11.10
CA LYS A 218 2.72 -9.11 -12.39
C LYS A 218 1.60 -10.11 -12.68
N ASN A 219 1.80 -11.37 -12.28
CA ASN A 219 0.91 -12.47 -12.57
C ASN A 219 0.07 -12.84 -11.35
N TRP A 220 -1.09 -13.41 -11.60
CA TRP A 220 -1.91 -14.06 -10.60
C TRP A 220 -1.30 -15.41 -10.20
N ASP A 221 -1.66 -15.90 -9.02
CA ASP A 221 -1.51 -17.31 -8.66
C ASP A 221 -2.37 -18.18 -9.58
N ASN A 222 -1.98 -19.43 -9.78
CA ASN A 222 -2.71 -20.35 -10.68
C ASN A 222 -4.16 -20.51 -10.26
N GLU A 223 -4.43 -20.73 -8.98
CA GLU A 223 -5.79 -20.88 -8.43
C GLU A 223 -6.64 -19.61 -8.67
N ALA A 224 -6.10 -18.44 -8.36
CA ALA A 224 -6.78 -17.18 -8.62
C ALA A 224 -7.03 -16.94 -10.13
N LYS A 225 -6.09 -17.38 -10.98
CA LYS A 225 -6.23 -17.29 -12.44
C LYS A 225 -7.40 -18.12 -12.92
N GLU A 226 -7.54 -19.36 -12.45
CA GLU A 226 -8.66 -20.23 -12.82
C GLU A 226 -10.01 -19.59 -12.46
N ILE A 227 -10.13 -19.06 -11.24
CA ILE A 227 -11.34 -18.38 -10.78
C ILE A 227 -11.65 -17.13 -11.63
N PHE A 228 -10.65 -16.28 -11.91
CA PHE A 228 -10.86 -15.07 -12.72
C PHE A 228 -11.22 -15.42 -14.17
N ASP A 229 -10.53 -16.39 -14.79
CA ASP A 229 -10.79 -16.82 -16.17
C ASP A 229 -12.19 -17.42 -16.29
N PHE A 230 -12.62 -18.24 -15.32
CA PHE A 230 -13.98 -18.78 -15.28
C PHE A 230 -15.04 -17.67 -15.20
N ASN A 231 -14.84 -16.67 -14.33
CA ASN A 231 -15.76 -15.54 -14.21
C ASN A 231 -15.81 -14.67 -15.47
N ALA A 232 -14.68 -14.49 -16.15
CA ALA A 232 -14.61 -13.79 -17.43
C ALA A 232 -15.40 -14.54 -18.53
N PHE A 233 -15.30 -15.87 -18.56
CA PHE A 233 -16.06 -16.71 -19.48
C PHE A 233 -17.57 -16.64 -19.24
N VAL A 234 -18.01 -16.76 -17.98
CA VAL A 234 -19.44 -16.66 -17.62
C VAL A 234 -20.02 -15.30 -17.99
N LYS A 235 -19.25 -14.21 -17.83
CA LYS A 235 -19.68 -12.86 -18.19
C LYS A 235 -19.88 -12.67 -19.70
N LYS A 236 -19.10 -13.36 -20.54
CA LYS A 236 -19.21 -13.26 -22.01
C LYS A 236 -20.42 -14.03 -22.57
N LYS A 237 -20.97 -14.99 -21.80
CA LYS A 237 -22.13 -15.80 -22.25
C LYS A 237 -23.48 -15.20 -21.86
N LYS A 238 -23.52 -14.14 -21.10
CA LYS A 238 -24.69 -13.33 -20.75
C LYS A 238 -24.79 -12.10 -21.66
#